data_dd4a70451a5ec7e45dc1bbee59ede7c3
#
_entry.id   dd4a70451a5ec7e45dc1bbee59ede7c3
#
_cell.length_a   1.000
_cell.length_b   1.000
_cell.length_c   1.000
_cell.angle_alpha   90.00
_cell.angle_beta   90.00
_cell.angle_gamma   90.00
#
_symmetry.space_group_name_H-M   'P 1'
#
loop_
_entity.id
_entity.type
_entity.pdbx_description
1 polymer ?
#
loop_
_entity_poly.entity_id
_entity_poly.type
_entity_poly.pdbx_seq_one_letter_code
_entity_poly.pdbx_strand_id
1 'polypeptide(L)'
;VGGTKNIIQKCLEHKECKNLVYVSSTGAIPEIPKGQKIKEVNEFDAEKVVGWYSKTKAMATQAVLDAVKKEGLNACVVHPSGILGPQDYAVGETTGTIIKIINGEMPIGMGGSFNLCDVRDLAAGCIAAADKGRKGECYILGNEEVTLKKMCELLDKDLHCGTCKFYLPLGLAKLLAKQMERKAAKTGAKALMTTFSVYNLERNNAFDYSKAEKELGYHTRSYAETLHDEAVWLRAEGKIA
;
A
#
# COMPACT_ATOMS: atom_id res chain seq x y z
N VAL A 1 -4.58 0.54 16.91
CA VAL A 1 -3.69 0.76 18.08
C VAL A 1 -4.04 -0.21 19.21
N GLY A 2 -5.31 -0.25 19.69
CA GLY A 2 -5.71 -1.13 20.79
C GLY A 2 -5.39 -2.61 20.52
N GLY A 3 -5.84 -3.15 19.38
CA GLY A 3 -5.54 -4.55 19.00
C GLY A 3 -4.05 -4.86 18.92
N THR A 4 -3.24 -3.90 18.42
CA THR A 4 -1.78 -4.05 18.38
C THR A 4 -1.19 -4.17 19.79
N LYS A 5 -1.64 -3.33 20.74
CA LYS A 5 -1.19 -3.40 22.14
C LYS A 5 -1.57 -4.72 22.79
N ASN A 6 -2.78 -5.27 22.51
CA ASN A 6 -3.20 -6.59 23.01
C ASN A 6 -2.29 -7.71 22.50
N ILE A 7 -1.91 -7.69 21.20
CA ILE A 7 -0.97 -8.66 20.64
C ILE A 7 0.42 -8.51 21.25
N ILE A 8 0.94 -7.29 21.40
CA ILE A 8 2.22 -7.02 22.09
C ILE A 8 2.22 -7.65 23.48
N GLN A 9 1.19 -7.37 24.28
CA GLN A 9 1.06 -7.92 25.62
C GLN A 9 1.09 -9.45 25.59
N LYS A 10 0.32 -10.10 24.70
CA LYS A 10 0.31 -11.56 24.61
C LYS A 10 1.65 -12.15 24.17
N CYS A 11 2.36 -11.49 23.24
CA CYS A 11 3.71 -11.93 22.87
C CYS A 11 4.71 -11.82 24.03
N LEU A 12 4.56 -10.82 24.90
CA LEU A 12 5.41 -10.67 26.10
C LEU A 12 5.07 -11.69 27.19
N GLU A 13 3.80 -12.03 27.35
CA GLU A 13 3.32 -13.06 28.31
C GLU A 13 3.72 -14.48 27.86
N HIS A 14 3.77 -14.74 26.57
CA HIS A 14 4.01 -16.05 25.96
C HIS A 14 5.43 -16.17 25.42
N LYS A 15 6.33 -16.74 26.23
CA LYS A 15 7.77 -16.87 25.89
C LYS A 15 8.07 -17.79 24.70
N GLU A 16 7.13 -18.63 24.32
CA GLU A 16 7.16 -19.43 23.09
C GLU A 16 7.03 -18.59 21.82
N CYS A 17 6.51 -17.37 21.90
CA CYS A 17 6.50 -16.42 20.80
C CYS A 17 7.92 -15.92 20.51
N LYS A 18 8.59 -16.53 19.56
CA LYS A 18 9.99 -16.25 19.26
C LYS A 18 10.20 -14.92 18.54
N ASN A 19 9.28 -14.53 17.67
CA ASN A 19 9.37 -13.30 16.89
C ASN A 19 7.98 -12.80 16.50
N LEU A 20 7.78 -11.49 16.52
CA LEU A 20 6.58 -10.81 16.03
C LEU A 20 6.94 -10.00 14.79
N VAL A 21 6.31 -10.29 13.67
CA VAL A 21 6.35 -9.42 12.49
C VAL A 21 5.11 -8.55 12.48
N TYR A 22 5.29 -7.26 12.70
CA TYR A 22 4.19 -6.30 12.64
C TYR A 22 4.04 -5.74 11.23
N VAL A 23 2.91 -6.00 10.59
CA VAL A 23 2.58 -5.46 9.27
C VAL A 23 1.97 -4.05 9.43
N SER A 24 2.80 -3.05 9.19
CA SER A 24 2.43 -1.63 9.20
C SER A 24 1.92 -1.17 7.82
N SER A 25 2.46 -0.09 7.30
CA SER A 25 2.21 0.48 5.97
C SER A 25 3.25 1.55 5.67
N THR A 26 3.61 1.76 4.41
CA THR A 26 4.37 2.95 3.98
C THR A 26 3.65 4.26 4.29
N GLY A 27 2.32 4.23 4.46
CA GLY A 27 1.55 5.38 4.93
C GLY A 27 1.91 5.86 6.35
N ALA A 28 2.55 5.02 7.17
CA ALA A 28 3.03 5.42 8.50
C ALA A 28 4.35 6.20 8.46
N ILE A 29 5.07 6.17 7.35
CA ILE A 29 6.37 6.82 7.19
C ILE A 29 6.14 8.28 6.79
N PRO A 30 6.78 9.27 7.46
CA PRO A 30 6.69 10.66 7.08
C PRO A 30 7.14 10.91 5.64
N GLU A 31 6.48 11.87 4.98
CA GLU A 31 6.84 12.23 3.62
C GLU A 31 8.12 13.05 3.56
N ILE A 32 8.81 12.86 2.44
CA ILE A 32 9.93 13.72 2.02
C ILE A 32 9.63 14.28 0.63
N PRO A 33 10.29 15.37 0.21
CA PRO A 33 10.09 15.96 -1.11
C PRO A 33 10.26 14.96 -2.25
N LYS A 34 9.51 15.12 -3.34
CA LYS A 34 9.69 14.34 -4.58
C LYS A 34 11.13 14.45 -5.10
N GLY A 35 11.56 13.39 -5.77
CA GLY A 35 12.94 13.29 -6.30
C GLY A 35 13.91 12.60 -5.34
N GLN A 36 13.45 12.28 -4.13
CA GLN A 36 14.22 11.47 -3.18
C GLN A 36 13.42 10.20 -2.86
N LYS A 37 14.11 9.08 -2.63
CA LYS A 37 13.46 7.84 -2.19
C LYS A 37 13.24 7.87 -0.68
N ILE A 38 11.99 7.59 -0.26
CA ILE A 38 11.60 7.45 1.14
C ILE A 38 12.23 6.16 1.70
N LYS A 39 12.94 6.29 2.82
CA LYS A 39 13.59 5.19 3.54
C LYS A 39 12.87 4.89 4.85
N GLU A 40 13.22 3.77 5.45
CA GLU A 40 12.78 3.44 6.80
C GLU A 40 13.24 4.50 7.81
N VAL A 41 12.39 4.72 8.80
CA VAL A 41 12.67 5.58 9.96
C VAL A 41 12.55 4.76 11.25
N ASN A 42 13.18 5.23 12.33
CA ASN A 42 13.18 4.55 13.62
C ASN A 42 12.17 5.14 14.62
N GLU A 43 11.52 6.25 14.25
CA GLU A 43 10.54 6.93 15.09
C GLU A 43 9.33 7.31 14.22
N PHE A 44 8.15 7.04 14.76
CA PHE A 44 6.87 7.26 14.08
C PHE A 44 6.01 8.24 14.88
N ASP A 45 5.72 9.37 14.26
CA ASP A 45 4.91 10.43 14.83
C ASP A 45 3.62 10.59 14.00
N ALA A 46 2.47 10.41 14.65
CA ALA A 46 1.16 10.54 14.01
C ALA A 46 0.89 11.95 13.46
N GLU A 47 1.55 12.98 13.99
CA GLU A 47 1.37 14.35 13.52
C GLU A 47 2.18 14.67 12.25
N LYS A 48 3.13 13.80 11.89
CA LYS A 48 3.96 13.92 10.67
C LYS A 48 3.39 13.20 9.46
N VAL A 49 2.22 12.58 9.59
CA VAL A 49 1.57 11.84 8.50
C VAL A 49 0.13 12.32 8.28
N VAL A 50 -0.38 12.12 7.06
CA VAL A 50 -1.68 12.63 6.65
C VAL A 50 -2.75 11.54 6.66
N GLY A 51 -3.90 11.83 7.27
CA GLY A 51 -5.07 10.96 7.30
C GLY A 51 -5.09 9.98 8.47
N TRP A 52 -6.30 9.63 8.92
CA TRP A 52 -6.51 8.78 10.11
C TRP A 52 -5.89 7.38 9.98
N TYR A 53 -5.94 6.80 8.79
CA TYR A 53 -5.29 5.51 8.53
C TYR A 53 -3.79 5.58 8.83
N SER A 54 -3.09 6.54 8.25
CA SER A 54 -1.66 6.76 8.42
C SER A 54 -1.31 7.07 9.88
N LYS A 55 -2.07 7.94 10.54
CA LYS A 55 -1.90 8.25 11.96
C LYS A 55 -2.02 7.03 12.85
N THR A 56 -3.05 6.21 12.65
CA THR A 56 -3.24 4.99 13.44
C THR A 56 -2.16 3.95 13.19
N LYS A 57 -1.66 3.83 11.95
CA LYS A 57 -0.54 2.96 11.61
C LYS A 57 0.77 3.46 12.24
N ALA A 58 1.05 4.75 12.21
CA ALA A 58 2.21 5.36 12.87
C ALA A 58 2.19 5.11 14.39
N MET A 59 1.07 5.38 15.05
CA MET A 59 0.91 5.12 16.48
C MET A 59 1.10 3.64 16.85
N ALA A 60 0.58 2.73 16.05
CA ALA A 60 0.70 1.29 16.29
C ALA A 60 2.12 0.80 16.04
N THR A 61 2.80 1.31 15.01
CA THR A 61 4.21 1.01 14.74
C THR A 61 5.10 1.50 15.89
N GLN A 62 4.88 2.73 16.35
CA GLN A 62 5.63 3.26 17.48
C GLN A 62 5.43 2.42 18.75
N ALA A 63 4.21 1.96 19.02
CA ALA A 63 3.95 1.08 20.16
C ALA A 63 4.72 -0.25 20.08
N VAL A 64 4.89 -0.83 18.90
CA VAL A 64 5.73 -2.03 18.69
C VAL A 64 7.20 -1.73 18.98
N LEU A 65 7.73 -0.64 18.41
CA LEU A 65 9.13 -0.24 18.63
C LEU A 65 9.42 0.13 20.09
N ASP A 66 8.45 0.76 20.74
CA ASP A 66 8.55 1.06 22.18
C ASP A 66 8.61 -0.22 23.02
N ALA A 67 7.79 -1.22 22.73
CA ALA A 67 7.83 -2.52 23.41
C ALA A 67 9.16 -3.27 23.17
N VAL A 68 9.70 -3.17 21.94
CA VAL A 68 11.03 -3.70 21.65
C VAL A 68 12.10 -3.06 22.54
N LYS A 69 12.09 -1.72 22.65
CA LYS A 69 13.09 -0.94 23.38
C LYS A 69 12.94 -1.04 24.89
N LYS A 70 11.70 -0.98 25.40
CA LYS A 70 11.42 -0.86 26.85
C LYS A 70 11.16 -2.19 27.52
N GLU A 71 10.56 -3.16 26.81
CA GLU A 71 10.08 -4.41 27.38
C GLU A 71 10.80 -5.63 26.80
N GLY A 72 11.71 -5.42 25.85
CA GLY A 72 12.54 -6.49 25.29
C GLY A 72 11.82 -7.37 24.26
N LEU A 73 10.63 -6.98 23.80
CA LEU A 73 9.88 -7.71 22.76
C LEU A 73 10.79 -8.02 21.57
N ASN A 74 10.79 -9.26 21.10
CA ASN A 74 11.47 -9.61 19.86
C ASN A 74 10.48 -9.39 18.70
N ALA A 75 10.61 -8.26 18.01
CA ALA A 75 9.74 -7.90 16.90
C ALA A 75 10.51 -7.11 15.84
N CYS A 76 10.08 -7.24 14.60
CA CYS A 76 10.42 -6.34 13.48
C CYS A 76 9.15 -5.83 12.81
N VAL A 77 9.29 -4.81 11.99
CA VAL A 77 8.16 -4.16 11.32
C VAL A 77 8.36 -4.22 9.81
N VAL A 78 7.33 -4.60 9.08
CA VAL A 78 7.29 -4.48 7.62
C VAL A 78 6.32 -3.37 7.22
N HIS A 79 6.71 -2.57 6.23
CA HIS A 79 5.93 -1.47 5.69
C HIS A 79 5.56 -1.75 4.23
N PRO A 80 4.46 -2.49 3.98
CA PRO A 80 3.97 -2.66 2.62
C PRO A 80 3.62 -1.32 1.99
N SER A 81 3.88 -1.19 0.68
CA SER A 81 3.23 -0.20 -0.16
C SER A 81 1.77 -0.59 -0.46
N GLY A 82 1.12 -0.04 -1.46
CA GLY A 82 -0.18 -0.58 -1.90
C GLY A 82 -0.01 -2.03 -2.36
N ILE A 83 -1.06 -2.83 -2.24
CA ILE A 83 -1.03 -4.26 -2.56
C ILE A 83 -1.84 -4.52 -3.81
N LEU A 84 -1.29 -5.33 -4.72
CA LEU A 84 -1.89 -5.73 -5.98
C LEU A 84 -1.63 -7.22 -6.21
N GLY A 85 -2.49 -7.91 -6.95
CA GLY A 85 -2.25 -9.29 -7.36
C GLY A 85 -3.43 -10.21 -7.12
N PRO A 86 -3.33 -11.48 -7.57
CA PRO A 86 -4.42 -12.44 -7.54
C PRO A 86 -4.89 -12.78 -6.12
N GLN A 87 -6.10 -13.36 -6.02
CA GLN A 87 -6.75 -13.84 -4.79
C GLN A 87 -7.29 -12.72 -3.86
N ASP A 88 -7.56 -11.54 -4.40
CA ASP A 88 -8.35 -10.52 -3.67
C ASP A 88 -9.85 -10.82 -3.80
N TYR A 89 -10.33 -11.79 -3.05
CA TYR A 89 -11.74 -12.22 -3.05
C TYR A 89 -12.69 -11.12 -2.56
N ALA A 90 -12.20 -10.18 -1.76
CA ALA A 90 -12.97 -9.05 -1.23
C ALA A 90 -13.13 -7.91 -2.26
N VAL A 91 -12.37 -7.93 -3.35
CA VAL A 91 -12.35 -6.89 -4.37
C VAL A 91 -12.10 -5.51 -3.76
N GLY A 92 -10.90 -5.34 -3.24
CA GLY A 92 -10.47 -4.05 -2.66
C GLY A 92 -10.41 -2.92 -3.69
N GLU A 93 -10.07 -1.72 -3.25
CA GLU A 93 -10.09 -0.52 -4.11
C GLU A 93 -9.18 -0.64 -5.34
N THR A 94 -7.99 -1.25 -5.18
CA THR A 94 -7.04 -1.44 -6.29
C THR A 94 -7.59 -2.42 -7.31
N THR A 95 -7.98 -3.62 -6.88
CA THR A 95 -8.59 -4.65 -7.72
C THR A 95 -9.86 -4.14 -8.41
N GLY A 96 -10.73 -3.44 -7.68
CA GLY A 96 -11.93 -2.81 -8.26
C GLY A 96 -11.60 -1.76 -9.33
N THR A 97 -10.50 -1.05 -9.21
CA THR A 97 -10.02 -0.12 -10.24
C THR A 97 -9.52 -0.87 -11.48
N ILE A 98 -8.76 -1.95 -11.30
CA ILE A 98 -8.29 -2.82 -12.39
C ILE A 98 -9.46 -3.40 -13.17
N ILE A 99 -10.47 -3.94 -12.49
CA ILE A 99 -11.70 -4.45 -13.12
C ILE A 99 -12.37 -3.37 -13.99
N LYS A 100 -12.53 -2.16 -13.48
CA LYS A 100 -13.13 -1.04 -14.22
C LYS A 100 -12.32 -0.64 -15.46
N ILE A 101 -10.99 -0.67 -15.35
CA ILE A 101 -10.11 -0.39 -16.50
C ILE A 101 -10.29 -1.47 -17.55
N ILE A 102 -10.25 -2.75 -17.17
CA ILE A 102 -10.39 -3.89 -18.09
C ILE A 102 -11.76 -3.86 -18.78
N ASN A 103 -12.84 -3.58 -18.06
CA ASN A 103 -14.19 -3.51 -18.59
C ASN A 103 -14.49 -2.21 -19.38
N GLY A 104 -13.53 -1.29 -19.49
CA GLY A 104 -13.73 0.00 -20.18
C GLY A 104 -14.65 0.98 -19.42
N GLU A 105 -14.93 0.73 -18.17
CA GLU A 105 -15.81 1.55 -17.32
C GLU A 105 -15.11 2.80 -16.75
N MET A 106 -13.81 2.96 -17.00
CA MET A 106 -12.99 4.08 -16.52
C MET A 106 -12.37 4.86 -17.69
N PRO A 107 -13.18 5.63 -18.46
CA PRO A 107 -12.69 6.38 -19.62
C PRO A 107 -11.80 7.56 -19.24
N ILE A 108 -11.86 8.00 -17.98
CA ILE A 108 -11.08 9.14 -17.45
C ILE A 108 -10.24 8.64 -16.27
N GLY A 109 -8.93 8.70 -16.43
CA GLY A 109 -7.97 8.45 -15.37
C GLY A 109 -7.58 9.73 -14.62
N MET A 110 -6.67 9.61 -13.67
CA MET A 110 -6.06 10.72 -12.96
C MET A 110 -4.55 10.71 -13.14
N GLY A 111 -3.95 11.88 -13.14
CA GLY A 111 -2.50 12.04 -13.02
C GLY A 111 -2.00 11.55 -11.65
N GLY A 112 -0.68 11.53 -11.50
CA GLY A 112 -0.04 11.05 -10.27
C GLY A 112 0.51 9.64 -10.40
N SER A 113 0.94 9.12 -9.28
CA SER A 113 1.63 7.82 -9.20
C SER A 113 1.21 7.05 -7.97
N PHE A 114 1.53 5.77 -7.95
CA PHE A 114 1.44 4.91 -6.77
C PHE A 114 2.68 4.03 -6.68
N ASN A 115 2.77 3.30 -5.59
CA ASN A 115 3.69 2.20 -5.42
C ASN A 115 2.87 1.00 -4.95
N LEU A 116 2.95 -0.10 -5.68
CA LEU A 116 2.15 -1.31 -5.41
C LEU A 116 3.09 -2.51 -5.44
N CYS A 117 3.10 -3.29 -4.37
CA CYS A 117 3.80 -4.57 -4.34
C CYS A 117 2.86 -5.72 -4.69
N ASP A 118 3.41 -6.76 -5.30
CA ASP A 118 2.66 -8.00 -5.52
C ASP A 118 2.39 -8.69 -4.18
N VAL A 119 1.16 -9.15 -3.98
CA VAL A 119 0.74 -9.81 -2.74
C VAL A 119 1.58 -11.04 -2.41
N ARG A 120 2.06 -11.77 -3.41
CA ARG A 120 2.91 -12.97 -3.25
C ARG A 120 4.32 -12.59 -2.80
N ASP A 121 4.87 -11.51 -3.35
CA ASP A 121 6.18 -10.99 -2.95
C ASP A 121 6.12 -10.40 -1.54
N LEU A 122 5.01 -9.71 -1.22
CA LEU A 122 4.75 -9.24 0.14
C LEU A 122 4.68 -10.39 1.13
N ALA A 123 3.94 -11.46 0.81
CA ALA A 123 3.83 -12.63 1.68
C ALA A 123 5.21 -13.29 1.91
N ALA A 124 5.98 -13.48 0.84
CA ALA A 124 7.36 -13.99 0.94
C ALA A 124 8.24 -13.06 1.78
N GLY A 125 8.12 -11.74 1.61
CA GLY A 125 8.84 -10.75 2.41
C GLY A 125 8.46 -10.79 3.89
N CYS A 126 7.17 -10.98 4.22
CA CYS A 126 6.72 -11.15 5.61
C CYS A 126 7.29 -12.42 6.25
N ILE A 127 7.31 -13.55 5.51
CA ILE A 127 7.90 -14.80 5.98
C ILE A 127 9.41 -14.62 6.19
N ALA A 128 10.11 -14.01 5.22
CA ALA A 128 11.52 -13.71 5.36
C ALA A 128 11.83 -12.77 6.54
N ALA A 129 10.93 -11.82 6.83
CA ALA A 129 11.06 -10.96 8.01
C ALA A 129 10.87 -11.75 9.33
N ALA A 130 10.03 -12.79 9.34
CA ALA A 130 9.91 -13.66 10.51
C ALA A 130 11.19 -14.46 10.77
N ASP A 131 11.88 -14.91 9.70
CA ASP A 131 13.07 -15.75 9.79
C ASP A 131 14.35 -14.94 9.98
N LYS A 132 14.49 -13.80 9.32
CA LYS A 132 15.74 -13.03 9.19
C LYS A 132 15.65 -11.61 9.72
N GLY A 133 14.42 -11.10 9.98
CA GLY A 133 14.21 -9.72 10.41
C GLY A 133 14.91 -9.43 11.73
N ARG A 134 15.69 -8.36 11.76
CA ARG A 134 16.41 -7.96 12.97
C ARG A 134 15.46 -7.28 13.96
N LYS A 135 15.65 -7.55 15.24
CA LYS A 135 14.89 -6.98 16.35
C LYS A 135 14.91 -5.45 16.30
N GLY A 136 13.74 -4.83 16.30
CA GLY A 136 13.55 -3.38 16.27
C GLY A 136 13.73 -2.72 14.91
N GLU A 137 14.01 -3.49 13.86
CA GLU A 137 14.19 -2.95 12.52
C GLU A 137 12.87 -2.85 11.74
N CYS A 138 12.86 -1.86 10.86
CA CYS A 138 11.78 -1.62 9.91
C CYS A 138 12.25 -1.98 8.49
N TYR A 139 11.37 -2.56 7.68
CA TYR A 139 11.63 -2.95 6.30
C TYR A 139 10.51 -2.48 5.39
N ILE A 140 10.82 -1.69 4.38
CA ILE A 140 9.87 -1.32 3.34
C ILE A 140 9.75 -2.50 2.36
N LEU A 141 8.52 -2.97 2.14
CA LEU A 141 8.19 -3.97 1.13
C LEU A 141 7.39 -3.29 0.03
N GLY A 142 8.09 -2.67 -0.89
CA GLY A 142 7.53 -1.89 -2.00
C GLY A 142 7.98 -2.41 -3.35
N ASN A 143 7.67 -1.63 -4.37
CA ASN A 143 8.08 -1.84 -5.75
C ASN A 143 8.47 -0.49 -6.36
N GLU A 144 8.58 -0.41 -7.68
CA GLU A 144 8.77 0.83 -8.40
C GLU A 144 7.55 1.77 -8.28
N GLU A 145 7.79 3.07 -8.38
CA GLU A 145 6.73 4.04 -8.57
C GLU A 145 6.14 3.90 -9.98
N VAL A 146 4.81 3.81 -10.08
CA VAL A 146 4.11 3.65 -11.35
C VAL A 146 2.96 4.64 -11.48
N THR A 147 2.71 5.15 -12.68
CA THR A 147 1.55 6.01 -12.97
C THR A 147 0.35 5.16 -13.40
N LEU A 148 -0.87 5.68 -13.17
CA LEU A 148 -2.09 5.06 -13.67
C LEU A 148 -2.04 4.88 -15.20
N LYS A 149 -1.48 5.86 -15.90
CA LYS A 149 -1.28 5.78 -17.36
C LYS A 149 -0.44 4.56 -17.74
N LYS A 150 0.68 4.36 -17.05
CA LYS A 150 1.55 3.21 -17.31
C LYS A 150 0.86 1.88 -17.00
N MET A 151 0.07 1.80 -15.93
CA MET A 151 -0.72 0.60 -15.63
C MET A 151 -1.77 0.32 -16.71
N CYS A 152 -2.50 1.34 -17.17
CA CYS A 152 -3.43 1.19 -18.29
C CYS A 152 -2.73 0.70 -19.57
N GLU A 153 -1.55 1.25 -19.89
CA GLU A 153 -0.76 0.81 -21.04
C GLU A 153 -0.31 -0.66 -20.94
N LEU A 154 0.05 -1.11 -19.73
CA LEU A 154 0.43 -2.49 -19.49
C LEU A 154 -0.77 -3.44 -19.67
N LEU A 155 -1.92 -3.09 -19.10
CA LEU A 155 -3.16 -3.85 -19.26
C LEU A 155 -3.61 -3.92 -20.72
N ASP A 156 -3.58 -2.79 -21.44
CA ASP A 156 -3.98 -2.74 -22.86
C ASP A 156 -3.06 -3.57 -23.74
N LYS A 157 -1.76 -3.53 -23.49
CA LYS A 157 -0.77 -4.34 -24.21
C LYS A 157 -1.03 -5.84 -24.07
N ASP A 158 -1.48 -6.29 -22.92
CA ASP A 158 -1.69 -7.70 -22.60
C ASP A 158 -3.11 -8.17 -22.97
N LEU A 159 -4.12 -7.37 -22.61
CA LEU A 159 -5.52 -7.78 -22.69
C LEU A 159 -6.32 -7.11 -23.83
N HIS A 160 -5.74 -6.13 -24.52
CA HIS A 160 -6.41 -5.34 -25.54
C HIS A 160 -7.74 -4.73 -25.05
N CYS A 161 -7.80 -4.31 -23.79
CA CYS A 161 -9.01 -3.83 -23.13
C CYS A 161 -9.31 -2.34 -23.37
N GLY A 162 -8.40 -1.63 -24.03
CA GLY A 162 -8.42 -0.18 -24.13
C GLY A 162 -7.94 0.51 -22.85
N THR A 163 -7.59 1.79 -22.96
CA THR A 163 -7.07 2.56 -21.86
C THR A 163 -7.95 3.75 -21.51
N CYS A 164 -7.68 4.41 -20.40
CA CYS A 164 -8.26 5.72 -20.12
C CYS A 164 -7.96 6.69 -21.27
N LYS A 165 -8.99 7.31 -21.82
CA LYS A 165 -8.85 8.25 -22.96
C LYS A 165 -8.25 9.59 -22.56
N PHE A 166 -8.50 10.00 -21.32
CA PHE A 166 -8.03 11.27 -20.77
C PHE A 166 -7.52 11.08 -19.35
N TYR A 167 -6.53 11.89 -18.96
CA TYR A 167 -5.98 11.91 -17.62
C TYR A 167 -6.18 13.29 -16.99
N LEU A 168 -6.97 13.33 -15.95
CA LEU A 168 -7.32 14.57 -15.22
C LEU A 168 -6.09 15.09 -14.47
N PRO A 169 -5.71 16.36 -14.65
CA PRO A 169 -4.68 16.99 -13.84
C PRO A 169 -5.04 16.98 -12.35
N LEU A 170 -4.07 16.73 -11.46
CA LEU A 170 -4.30 16.60 -10.02
C LEU A 170 -4.97 17.84 -9.39
N GLY A 171 -4.65 19.05 -9.85
CA GLY A 171 -5.30 20.26 -9.36
C GLY A 171 -6.80 20.28 -9.61
N LEU A 172 -7.24 19.86 -10.79
CA LEU A 172 -8.66 19.73 -11.13
C LEU A 172 -9.30 18.56 -10.38
N ALA A 173 -8.61 17.43 -10.26
CA ALA A 173 -9.06 16.29 -9.48
C ALA A 173 -9.33 16.65 -8.00
N LYS A 174 -8.46 17.45 -7.37
CA LYS A 174 -8.67 17.97 -6.00
C LYS A 174 -9.95 18.80 -5.87
N LEU A 175 -10.21 19.67 -6.85
CA LEU A 175 -11.42 20.52 -6.83
C LEU A 175 -12.68 19.67 -6.93
N LEU A 176 -12.69 18.70 -7.86
CA LEU A 176 -13.81 17.78 -8.04
C LEU A 176 -14.00 16.87 -6.81
N ALA A 177 -12.93 16.32 -6.25
CA ALA A 177 -12.98 15.51 -5.04
C ALA A 177 -13.66 16.28 -3.88
N LYS A 178 -13.26 17.53 -3.65
CA LYS A 178 -13.88 18.38 -2.62
C LYS A 178 -15.38 18.60 -2.84
N GLN A 179 -15.81 18.73 -4.10
CA GLN A 179 -17.24 18.85 -4.42
C GLN A 179 -17.98 17.52 -4.19
N MET A 180 -17.36 16.39 -4.59
CA MET A 180 -17.95 15.06 -4.38
C MET A 180 -18.07 14.71 -2.89
N GLU A 181 -17.08 15.03 -2.07
CA GLU A 181 -17.15 14.87 -0.60
C GLU A 181 -18.27 15.70 0.01
N ARG A 182 -18.43 16.96 -0.42
CA ARG A 182 -19.52 17.82 0.05
C ARG A 182 -20.89 17.27 -0.32
N LYS A 183 -21.03 16.73 -1.53
CA LYS A 183 -22.29 16.08 -1.98
C LYS A 183 -22.54 14.80 -1.18
N ALA A 184 -21.53 13.96 -1.00
CA ALA A 184 -21.60 12.73 -0.21
C ALA A 184 -22.05 13.00 1.23
N ALA A 185 -21.48 14.03 1.87
CA ALA A 185 -21.87 14.45 3.23
C ALA A 185 -23.33 14.88 3.34
N LYS A 186 -23.91 15.44 2.26
CA LYS A 186 -25.33 15.85 2.23
C LYS A 186 -26.30 14.71 1.92
N THR A 187 -25.85 13.72 1.10
CA THR A 187 -26.73 12.66 0.58
C THR A 187 -26.56 11.32 1.29
N GLY A 188 -25.54 11.18 2.15
CA GLY A 188 -25.15 9.90 2.76
C GLY A 188 -24.53 8.90 1.79
N ALA A 189 -24.34 9.27 0.52
CA ALA A 189 -23.73 8.40 -0.48
C ALA A 189 -22.19 8.39 -0.33
N LYS A 190 -21.54 7.28 -0.74
CA LYS A 190 -20.06 7.20 -0.76
C LYS A 190 -19.53 8.10 -1.89
N ALA A 191 -18.54 8.96 -1.59
CA ALA A 191 -17.85 9.74 -2.62
C ALA A 191 -17.01 8.81 -3.52
N LEU A 192 -17.14 8.96 -4.84
CA LEU A 192 -16.36 8.20 -5.83
C LEU A 192 -14.87 8.56 -5.78
N MET A 193 -14.56 9.80 -5.42
CA MET A 193 -13.21 10.33 -5.29
C MET A 193 -13.16 11.23 -4.06
N THR A 194 -12.11 11.09 -3.27
CA THR A 194 -11.88 11.89 -2.06
C THR A 194 -10.62 12.73 -2.19
N THR A 195 -10.54 13.81 -1.44
CA THR A 195 -9.33 14.62 -1.35
C THR A 195 -8.14 13.80 -0.86
N PHE A 196 -8.38 12.79 -0.01
CA PHE A 196 -7.37 11.85 0.46
C PHE A 196 -6.88 10.90 -0.66
N SER A 197 -7.78 10.39 -1.52
CA SER A 197 -7.36 9.55 -2.64
C SER A 197 -6.50 10.32 -3.66
N VAL A 198 -6.86 11.59 -3.93
CA VAL A 198 -6.05 12.46 -4.80
C VAL A 198 -4.69 12.79 -4.15
N TYR A 199 -4.66 13.04 -2.84
CA TYR A 199 -3.42 13.24 -2.10
C TYR A 199 -2.49 12.02 -2.21
N ASN A 200 -3.01 10.79 -2.09
CA ASN A 200 -2.21 9.57 -2.23
C ASN A 200 -1.57 9.42 -3.62
N LEU A 201 -2.21 9.94 -4.68
CA LEU A 201 -1.64 9.96 -6.02
C LEU A 201 -0.61 11.08 -6.23
N GLU A 202 -0.74 12.18 -5.47
CA GLU A 202 0.14 13.34 -5.57
C GLU A 202 1.39 13.22 -4.71
N ARG A 203 1.32 12.54 -3.58
CA ARG A 203 2.45 12.41 -2.65
C ARG A 203 3.67 11.77 -3.30
N ASN A 204 4.82 11.82 -2.65
CA ASN A 204 5.99 11.05 -3.04
C ASN A 204 5.71 9.55 -2.80
N ASN A 205 5.74 8.75 -3.85
CA ASN A 205 5.51 7.30 -3.83
C ASN A 205 6.78 6.51 -4.19
N ALA A 206 7.94 7.17 -4.24
CA ALA A 206 9.23 6.53 -4.46
C ALA A 206 9.80 6.01 -3.13
N PHE A 207 9.75 4.70 -2.92
CA PHE A 207 10.28 4.05 -1.72
C PHE A 207 11.59 3.34 -2.01
N ASP A 208 12.49 3.33 -1.03
CA ASP A 208 13.74 2.57 -1.06
C ASP A 208 13.53 1.27 -0.28
N TYR A 209 13.46 0.14 -0.98
CA TYR A 209 13.32 -1.19 -0.39
C TYR A 209 14.64 -1.99 -0.42
N SER A 210 15.76 -1.35 -0.75
CA SER A 210 17.07 -1.99 -0.85
C SER A 210 17.55 -2.66 0.44
N LYS A 211 17.10 -2.19 1.59
CA LYS A 211 17.34 -2.83 2.89
C LYS A 211 16.66 -4.20 2.97
N ALA A 212 15.40 -4.29 2.55
CA ALA A 212 14.68 -5.54 2.52
C ALA A 212 15.28 -6.53 1.49
N GLU A 213 15.73 -6.04 0.32
CA GLU A 213 16.45 -6.87 -0.64
C GLU A 213 17.72 -7.47 -0.02
N LYS A 214 18.53 -6.63 0.62
CA LYS A 214 19.83 -7.04 1.18
C LYS A 214 19.69 -7.95 2.39
N GLU A 215 18.80 -7.66 3.33
CA GLU A 215 18.73 -8.33 4.62
C GLU A 215 17.73 -9.49 4.63
N LEU A 216 16.62 -9.38 3.90
CA LEU A 216 15.58 -10.40 3.85
C LEU A 216 15.65 -11.26 2.58
N GLY A 217 16.30 -10.78 1.52
CA GLY A 217 16.24 -11.38 0.18
C GLY A 217 14.91 -11.09 -0.51
N TYR A 218 14.31 -9.94 -0.21
CA TYR A 218 13.06 -9.49 -0.83
C TYR A 218 13.25 -9.23 -2.31
N HIS A 219 12.32 -9.71 -3.13
CA HIS A 219 12.30 -9.49 -4.58
C HIS A 219 10.92 -9.04 -5.00
N THR A 220 10.84 -8.25 -6.08
CA THR A 220 9.58 -7.76 -6.63
C THR A 220 9.39 -8.28 -8.06
N ARG A 221 8.17 -8.71 -8.37
CA ARG A 221 7.73 -8.95 -9.75
C ARG A 221 7.56 -7.64 -10.50
N SER A 222 7.63 -7.73 -11.82
CA SER A 222 7.26 -6.60 -12.67
C SER A 222 5.75 -6.34 -12.60
N TYR A 223 5.34 -5.07 -12.79
CA TYR A 223 3.90 -4.75 -12.88
C TYR A 223 3.20 -5.48 -14.03
N ALA A 224 3.91 -5.75 -15.13
CA ALA A 224 3.33 -6.49 -16.25
C ALA A 224 2.94 -7.91 -15.83
N GLU A 225 3.81 -8.60 -15.10
CA GLU A 225 3.55 -9.95 -14.57
C GLU A 225 2.41 -9.93 -13.53
N THR A 226 2.46 -9.02 -12.57
CA THR A 226 1.43 -8.92 -11.53
C THR A 226 0.05 -8.63 -12.12
N LEU A 227 -0.04 -7.68 -13.06
CA LEU A 227 -1.31 -7.31 -13.71
C LEU A 227 -1.84 -8.44 -14.59
N HIS A 228 -0.96 -9.13 -15.31
CA HIS A 228 -1.32 -10.32 -16.09
C HIS A 228 -1.94 -11.40 -15.21
N ASP A 229 -1.23 -11.79 -14.15
CA ASP A 229 -1.67 -12.85 -13.24
C ASP A 229 -2.96 -12.49 -12.52
N GLU A 230 -3.13 -11.22 -12.13
CA GLU A 230 -4.38 -10.73 -11.54
C GLU A 230 -5.53 -10.81 -12.55
N ALA A 231 -5.32 -10.41 -13.80
CA ALA A 231 -6.34 -10.49 -14.82
C ALA A 231 -6.74 -11.94 -15.16
N VAL A 232 -5.77 -12.86 -15.23
CA VAL A 232 -6.03 -14.30 -15.39
C VAL A 232 -6.88 -14.82 -14.24
N TRP A 233 -6.54 -14.47 -13.01
CA TRP A 233 -7.31 -14.86 -11.84
C TRP A 233 -8.72 -14.26 -11.85
N LEU A 234 -8.86 -12.95 -12.14
CA LEU A 234 -10.17 -12.27 -12.22
C LEU A 234 -11.08 -12.92 -13.25
N ARG A 235 -10.52 -13.35 -14.40
CA ARG A 235 -11.26 -14.07 -15.44
C ARG A 235 -11.71 -15.45 -14.95
N ALA A 236 -10.84 -16.19 -14.28
CA ALA A 236 -11.17 -17.49 -13.71
C ALA A 236 -12.28 -17.39 -12.64
N GLU A 237 -12.32 -16.29 -11.87
CA GLU A 237 -13.36 -16.00 -10.88
C GLU A 237 -14.64 -15.38 -11.50
N GLY A 238 -14.70 -15.21 -12.83
CA GLY A 238 -15.85 -14.61 -13.51
C GLY A 238 -16.09 -13.13 -13.18
N LYS A 239 -15.03 -12.41 -12.72
CA LYS A 239 -15.12 -10.99 -12.34
C LYS A 239 -14.87 -10.06 -13.53
N ILE A 240 -14.29 -10.55 -14.60
CA ILE A 240 -14.08 -9.90 -15.89
C ILE A 240 -14.40 -10.88 -17.03
N ALA A 241 -14.70 -10.36 -18.23
CA ALA A 241 -14.93 -11.16 -19.43
C ALA A 241 -13.65 -11.82 -19.98
#